data_1d8b5f10f8f5ca27a85bc998d1dda399
#
_entry.id   1d8b5f10f8f5ca27a85bc998d1dda399
#
_cell.length_a   1.000
_cell.length_b   1.000
_cell.length_c   1.000
_cell.angle_alpha   90.00
_cell.angle_beta   90.00
_cell.angle_gamma   90.00
#
_symmetry.space_group_name_H-M   'P 1'
#
loop_
_entity.id
_entity.type
_entity.pdbx_description
1 polymer ?
#
loop_
_entity_poly.entity_id
_entity_poly.type
_entity_poly.pdbx_seq_one_letter_code
_entity_poly.pdbx_strand_id
1 'polypeptide(L)'
;SKDPELKKMLEGVIRRQFKCINIDPYANAFNDGAVGGEWMSDLTDMKPELHERKWEIDSLCYPLRLAYQYWKETGDASIFDSEWIQAITNILSTFKEQQRKEGVGPYKFQRKTERALDTLNNNGLGAPVNPVGLIVSAFRPSDDATTLQFLVPSNFFAVSSLKKAAEILNTVNQNAEMAKQCTDLAKEVETALKKYATYN
;
A
#
# COMPACT_ATOMS: atom_id res chain seq x y z
N SER A 1 -21.24 -3.45 -14.25
CA SER A 1 -21.47 -2.26 -15.12
C SER A 1 -22.27 -2.69 -16.35
N LYS A 2 -23.26 -1.88 -16.74
CA LYS A 2 -24.02 -2.09 -18.00
C LYS A 2 -23.24 -1.56 -19.22
N ASP A 3 -22.11 -0.91 -19.00
CA ASP A 3 -21.24 -0.35 -20.02
C ASP A 3 -19.99 -1.25 -20.17
N PRO A 4 -19.85 -1.99 -21.30
CA PRO A 4 -18.74 -2.89 -21.54
C PRO A 4 -17.39 -2.18 -21.69
N GLU A 5 -17.38 -0.96 -22.23
CA GLU A 5 -16.14 -0.18 -22.40
C GLU A 5 -15.60 0.29 -21.06
N LEU A 6 -16.48 0.82 -20.21
CA LEU A 6 -16.13 1.18 -18.84
C LEU A 6 -15.63 -0.04 -18.04
N LYS A 7 -16.29 -1.20 -18.19
CA LYS A 7 -15.84 -2.44 -17.53
C LYS A 7 -14.43 -2.80 -17.95
N LYS A 8 -14.13 -2.80 -19.25
CA LYS A 8 -12.81 -3.12 -19.80
C LYS A 8 -11.74 -2.12 -19.34
N MET A 9 -12.08 -0.84 -19.29
CA MET A 9 -11.19 0.21 -18.78
C MET A 9 -10.85 -0.03 -17.31
N LEU A 10 -11.84 -0.29 -16.46
CA LEU A 10 -11.63 -0.57 -15.03
C LEU A 10 -10.79 -1.82 -14.80
N GLU A 11 -11.02 -2.89 -15.57
CA GLU A 11 -10.18 -4.09 -15.55
C GLU A 11 -8.72 -3.77 -15.86
N GLY A 12 -8.48 -2.99 -16.93
CA GLY A 12 -7.14 -2.55 -17.31
C GLY A 12 -6.44 -1.74 -16.21
N VAL A 13 -7.16 -0.82 -15.56
CA VAL A 13 -6.64 -0.02 -14.44
C VAL A 13 -6.27 -0.92 -13.26
N ILE A 14 -7.15 -1.85 -12.88
CA ILE A 14 -6.89 -2.76 -11.75
C ILE A 14 -5.65 -3.64 -12.02
N ARG A 15 -5.56 -4.25 -13.21
CA ARG A 15 -4.40 -5.06 -13.61
C ARG A 15 -3.11 -4.23 -13.61
N ARG A 16 -3.17 -2.98 -14.10
CA ARG A 16 -2.03 -2.07 -14.04
C ARG A 16 -1.57 -1.81 -12.60
N GLN A 17 -2.50 -1.62 -11.67
CA GLN A 17 -2.16 -1.40 -10.25
C GLN A 17 -1.52 -2.64 -9.61
N PHE A 18 -2.00 -3.85 -9.90
CA PHE A 18 -1.34 -5.08 -9.41
C PHE A 18 0.08 -5.20 -9.95
N LYS A 19 0.27 -4.93 -11.23
CA LYS A 19 1.61 -4.89 -11.84
C LYS A 19 2.52 -3.87 -11.16
N CYS A 20 2.04 -2.67 -10.87
CA CYS A 20 2.79 -1.64 -10.16
C CYS A 20 3.21 -2.11 -8.75
N ILE A 21 2.29 -2.67 -7.97
CA ILE A 21 2.59 -3.25 -6.64
C ILE A 21 3.64 -4.36 -6.74
N ASN A 22 3.60 -5.17 -7.80
CA ASN A 22 4.55 -6.26 -8.01
C ASN A 22 5.92 -5.77 -8.46
N ILE A 23 6.02 -4.59 -9.07
CA ILE A 23 7.30 -3.92 -9.38
C ILE A 23 7.94 -3.37 -8.10
N ASP A 24 7.20 -2.58 -7.32
CA ASP A 24 7.65 -2.03 -6.05
C ASP A 24 6.47 -1.56 -5.18
N PRO A 25 6.18 -2.24 -4.06
CA PRO A 25 5.07 -1.87 -3.18
C PRO A 25 5.31 -0.58 -2.37
N TYR A 26 6.53 -0.04 -2.37
CA TYR A 26 6.87 1.20 -1.70
C TYR A 26 6.71 2.45 -2.59
N ALA A 27 6.51 2.27 -3.90
CA ALA A 27 6.39 3.38 -4.84
C ALA A 27 4.94 3.88 -4.92
N ASN A 28 4.79 5.20 -5.02
CA ASN A 28 3.50 5.87 -5.20
C ASN A 28 3.22 6.24 -6.66
N ALA A 29 4.26 6.35 -7.52
CA ALA A 29 4.09 6.70 -8.92
C ALA A 29 4.99 5.88 -9.86
N PHE A 30 4.46 5.55 -11.05
CA PHE A 30 5.10 4.65 -12.02
C PHE A 30 5.10 5.25 -13.42
N ASN A 31 6.19 5.01 -14.14
CA ASN A 31 6.30 5.28 -15.58
C ASN A 31 5.52 4.23 -16.41
N ASP A 32 5.30 4.51 -17.67
CA ASP A 32 4.69 3.54 -18.61
C ASP A 32 5.71 2.51 -19.15
N GLY A 33 6.86 2.39 -18.52
CA GLY A 33 7.93 1.45 -18.85
C GLY A 33 9.18 1.75 -18.06
N ALA A 34 10.26 1.02 -18.32
CA ALA A 34 11.57 1.19 -17.69
C ALA A 34 12.36 2.35 -18.34
N VAL A 35 11.86 3.57 -18.21
CA VAL A 35 12.41 4.76 -18.91
C VAL A 35 13.17 5.71 -17.97
N GLY A 36 13.12 5.48 -16.67
CA GLY A 36 13.61 6.44 -15.67
C GLY A 36 12.73 7.70 -15.60
N GLY A 37 13.23 8.76 -14.96
CA GLY A 37 12.48 9.99 -14.84
C GLY A 37 13.16 11.03 -13.95
N GLU A 38 12.41 12.07 -13.61
CA GLU A 38 12.86 13.23 -12.86
C GLU A 38 13.48 12.88 -11.51
N TRP A 39 12.89 11.92 -10.81
CA TRP A 39 13.24 11.59 -9.43
C TRP A 39 14.25 10.44 -9.27
N MET A 40 14.91 10.03 -10.36
CA MET A 40 15.93 8.97 -10.31
C MET A 40 17.12 9.29 -9.40
N SER A 41 17.31 10.56 -9.04
CA SER A 41 18.35 11.02 -8.10
C SER A 41 17.96 10.91 -6.63
N ASP A 42 16.72 10.54 -6.32
CA ASP A 42 16.28 10.34 -4.93
C ASP A 42 17.09 9.23 -4.26
N LEU A 43 17.45 9.45 -3.00
CA LEU A 43 18.19 8.49 -2.19
C LEU A 43 17.23 7.46 -1.58
N THR A 44 16.76 6.57 -2.40
CA THR A 44 15.93 5.41 -2.13
C THR A 44 16.24 4.34 -3.18
N ASP A 45 15.65 3.16 -3.10
CA ASP A 45 15.88 2.07 -4.05
C ASP A 45 15.09 2.29 -5.35
N MET A 46 15.50 3.30 -6.14
CA MET A 46 14.85 3.67 -7.39
C MET A 46 15.10 2.63 -8.48
N LYS A 47 14.05 2.39 -9.29
CA LYS A 47 14.07 1.52 -10.49
C LYS A 47 13.59 2.33 -11.69
N PRO A 48 13.99 1.98 -12.95
CA PRO A 48 13.58 2.72 -14.13
C PRO A 48 12.07 2.78 -14.37
N GLU A 49 11.31 1.83 -13.82
CA GLU A 49 9.85 1.77 -13.91
C GLU A 49 9.16 2.76 -12.95
N LEU A 50 9.89 3.27 -11.95
CA LEU A 50 9.33 4.18 -10.95
C LEU A 50 9.46 5.62 -11.40
N HIS A 51 8.38 6.39 -11.29
CA HIS A 51 8.43 7.84 -11.37
C HIS A 51 8.85 8.42 -10.02
N GLU A 52 8.24 7.93 -8.91
CA GLU A 52 8.55 8.35 -7.54
C GLU A 52 8.39 7.19 -6.57
N ARG A 53 9.19 7.18 -5.48
CA ARG A 53 9.16 6.10 -4.50
C ARG A 53 8.89 6.61 -3.08
N LYS A 54 7.83 7.40 -2.91
CA LYS A 54 7.33 7.84 -1.62
C LYS A 54 6.37 6.80 -1.02
N TRP A 55 6.72 6.26 0.14
CA TRP A 55 5.92 5.26 0.81
C TRP A 55 4.69 5.85 1.49
N GLU A 56 3.54 5.41 1.06
CA GLU A 56 2.21 5.77 1.56
C GLU A 56 1.37 4.50 1.74
N ILE A 57 0.73 4.34 2.90
CA ILE A 57 -0.13 3.18 3.18
C ILE A 57 -1.29 3.09 2.17
N ASP A 58 -1.91 4.22 1.87
CA ASP A 58 -3.09 4.28 1.01
C ASP A 58 -2.80 3.92 -0.45
N SER A 59 -1.58 4.09 -0.93
CA SER A 59 -1.14 3.62 -2.25
C SER A 59 -1.34 2.12 -2.45
N LEU A 60 -1.27 1.32 -1.37
CA LEU A 60 -1.59 -0.12 -1.40
C LEU A 60 -3.06 -0.43 -1.07
N CYS A 61 -3.82 0.52 -0.53
CA CYS A 61 -5.21 0.33 -0.14
C CYS A 61 -6.20 0.61 -1.28
N TYR A 62 -5.94 1.65 -2.08
CA TYR A 62 -6.81 2.02 -3.20
C TYR A 62 -6.99 0.91 -4.24
N PRO A 63 -5.91 0.18 -4.66
CA PRO A 63 -6.04 -0.97 -5.55
C PRO A 63 -6.99 -2.05 -5.03
N LEU A 64 -6.89 -2.37 -3.73
CA LEU A 64 -7.75 -3.36 -3.08
C LEU A 64 -9.21 -2.92 -3.05
N ARG A 65 -9.44 -1.64 -2.72
CA ARG A 65 -10.79 -1.06 -2.71
C ARG A 65 -11.40 -1.08 -4.10
N LEU A 66 -10.66 -0.67 -5.13
CA LEU A 66 -11.15 -0.64 -6.51
C LEU A 66 -11.48 -2.05 -7.01
N ALA A 67 -10.57 -3.01 -6.82
CA ALA A 67 -10.77 -4.40 -7.24
C ALA A 67 -11.98 -5.03 -6.54
N TYR A 68 -12.14 -4.79 -5.23
CA TYR A 68 -13.29 -5.28 -4.47
C TYR A 68 -14.62 -4.70 -5.01
N GLN A 69 -14.70 -3.38 -5.24
CA GLN A 69 -15.91 -2.76 -5.78
C GLN A 69 -16.23 -3.24 -7.20
N TYR A 70 -15.21 -3.36 -8.06
CA TYR A 70 -15.37 -3.93 -9.39
C TYR A 70 -16.00 -5.33 -9.34
N TRP A 71 -15.49 -6.20 -8.50
CA TRP A 71 -16.03 -7.54 -8.32
C TRP A 71 -17.46 -7.53 -7.80
N LYS A 72 -17.75 -6.74 -6.77
CA LYS A 72 -19.11 -6.64 -6.21
C LYS A 72 -20.14 -6.14 -7.22
N GLU A 73 -19.77 -5.19 -8.07
CA GLU A 73 -20.68 -4.58 -9.06
C GLU A 73 -20.82 -5.42 -10.34
N THR A 74 -19.78 -6.15 -10.72
CA THR A 74 -19.77 -6.88 -11.99
C THR A 74 -19.95 -8.39 -11.85
N GLY A 75 -19.65 -8.96 -10.70
CA GLY A 75 -19.51 -10.40 -10.48
C GLY A 75 -18.27 -11.02 -11.15
N ASP A 76 -17.46 -10.22 -11.84
CA ASP A 76 -16.32 -10.69 -12.60
C ASP A 76 -15.11 -10.90 -11.69
N ALA A 77 -14.69 -12.15 -11.57
CA ALA A 77 -13.56 -12.59 -10.74
C ALA A 77 -12.27 -12.82 -11.54
N SER A 78 -12.27 -12.56 -12.85
CA SER A 78 -11.14 -12.87 -13.76
C SER A 78 -9.86 -12.08 -13.46
N ILE A 79 -9.98 -10.98 -12.73
CA ILE A 79 -8.85 -10.14 -12.31
C ILE A 79 -8.07 -10.73 -11.11
N PHE A 80 -8.63 -11.73 -10.40
CA PHE A 80 -8.02 -12.30 -9.19
C PHE A 80 -7.19 -13.55 -9.51
N ASP A 81 -6.22 -13.37 -10.36
CA ASP A 81 -5.28 -14.38 -10.85
C ASP A 81 -3.98 -14.43 -10.02
N SER A 82 -2.91 -14.97 -10.60
CA SER A 82 -1.60 -15.06 -9.94
C SER A 82 -0.94 -13.70 -9.69
N GLU A 83 -1.18 -12.68 -10.54
CA GLU A 83 -0.66 -11.32 -10.31
C GLU A 83 -1.31 -10.67 -9.09
N TRP A 84 -2.63 -10.90 -8.90
CA TRP A 84 -3.33 -10.51 -7.69
C TRP A 84 -2.75 -11.19 -6.44
N ILE A 85 -2.55 -12.51 -6.47
CA ILE A 85 -1.97 -13.26 -5.34
C ILE A 85 -0.59 -12.72 -4.98
N GLN A 86 0.26 -12.44 -5.98
CA GLN A 86 1.57 -11.83 -5.75
C GLN A 86 1.46 -10.42 -5.16
N ALA A 87 0.52 -9.61 -5.64
CA ALA A 87 0.28 -8.27 -5.10
C ALA A 87 -0.14 -8.31 -3.62
N ILE A 88 -1.04 -9.24 -3.24
CA ILE A 88 -1.42 -9.42 -1.83
C ILE A 88 -0.23 -9.88 -0.98
N THR A 89 0.60 -10.78 -1.50
CA THR A 89 1.83 -11.20 -0.80
C THR A 89 2.74 -10.02 -0.51
N ASN A 90 2.97 -9.15 -1.51
CA ASN A 90 3.79 -7.96 -1.37
C ASN A 90 3.18 -6.95 -0.39
N ILE A 91 1.85 -6.72 -0.44
CA ILE A 91 1.14 -5.83 0.49
C ILE A 91 1.29 -6.32 1.94
N LEU A 92 1.07 -7.62 2.18
CA LEU A 92 1.19 -8.19 3.53
C LEU A 92 2.61 -8.07 4.08
N SER A 93 3.63 -8.35 3.25
CA SER A 93 5.04 -8.19 3.63
C SER A 93 5.35 -6.75 3.97
N THR A 94 5.01 -5.81 3.08
CA THR A 94 5.28 -4.38 3.25
C THR A 94 4.60 -3.81 4.50
N PHE A 95 3.34 -4.15 4.75
CA PHE A 95 2.64 -3.69 5.95
C PHE A 95 3.27 -4.24 7.24
N LYS A 96 3.66 -5.53 7.25
CA LYS A 96 4.36 -6.14 8.40
C LYS A 96 5.74 -5.50 8.64
N GLU A 97 6.52 -5.28 7.58
CA GLU A 97 7.81 -4.58 7.65
C GLU A 97 7.64 -3.17 8.23
N GLN A 98 6.60 -2.46 7.80
CA GLN A 98 6.32 -1.09 8.24
C GLN A 98 5.58 -0.99 9.59
N GLN A 99 5.22 -2.09 10.21
CA GLN A 99 4.92 -2.10 11.65
C GLN A 99 6.19 -1.89 12.49
N ARG A 100 7.38 -2.10 11.91
CA ARG A 100 8.71 -1.90 12.52
C ARG A 100 8.93 -2.65 13.82
N LYS A 101 8.26 -3.79 14.01
CA LYS A 101 8.40 -4.63 15.21
C LYS A 101 9.78 -5.30 15.33
N GLU A 102 10.39 -5.63 14.20
CA GLU A 102 11.69 -6.30 14.11
C GLU A 102 12.82 -5.36 13.68
N GLY A 103 12.57 -4.06 13.65
CA GLY A 103 13.53 -3.04 13.25
C GLY A 103 12.90 -1.99 12.33
N VAL A 104 13.72 -1.07 11.83
CA VAL A 104 13.27 0.09 11.05
C VAL A 104 12.72 -0.25 9.66
N GLY A 105 12.88 -1.50 9.22
CA GLY A 105 12.50 -1.95 7.89
C GLY A 105 13.49 -1.53 6.78
N PRO A 106 13.26 -1.98 5.54
CA PRO A 106 14.16 -1.73 4.41
C PRO A 106 13.98 -0.35 3.79
N TYR A 107 12.87 0.35 4.06
CA TYR A 107 12.52 1.59 3.39
C TYR A 107 13.26 2.79 3.97
N LYS A 108 13.88 3.57 3.08
CA LYS A 108 14.46 4.90 3.35
C LYS A 108 14.16 5.81 2.17
N PHE A 109 14.03 7.09 2.44
CA PHE A 109 13.83 8.09 1.40
C PHE A 109 14.47 9.42 1.78
N GLN A 110 15.31 9.96 0.92
CA GLN A 110 15.76 11.35 0.99
C GLN A 110 15.78 11.95 -0.41
N ARG A 111 15.38 13.19 -0.50
CA ARG A 111 15.44 14.03 -1.71
C ARG A 111 16.23 15.28 -1.42
N LYS A 112 17.09 15.69 -2.35
CA LYS A 112 17.74 17.00 -2.28
C LYS A 112 16.72 18.06 -2.68
N THR A 113 16.20 18.77 -1.69
CA THR A 113 15.12 19.75 -1.85
C THR A 113 15.24 20.86 -0.80
N GLU A 114 14.71 22.04 -1.11
CA GLU A 114 14.53 23.14 -0.14
C GLU A 114 13.20 22.97 0.66
N ARG A 115 12.30 22.13 0.18
CA ARG A 115 10.99 21.88 0.79
C ARG A 115 11.10 20.76 1.84
N ALA A 116 11.07 21.13 3.11
CA ALA A 116 11.24 20.19 4.23
C ALA A 116 10.25 19.01 4.23
N LEU A 117 9.03 19.19 3.67
CA LEU A 117 8.01 18.14 3.60
C LEU A 117 8.19 17.20 2.39
N ASP A 118 9.17 17.45 1.53
CA ASP A 118 9.42 16.62 0.34
C ASP A 118 10.55 15.61 0.55
N THR A 119 11.02 15.45 1.78
CA THR A 119 12.08 14.52 2.18
C THR A 119 11.87 14.05 3.62
N LEU A 120 12.54 12.95 3.99
CA LEU A 120 12.50 12.45 5.36
C LEU A 120 13.77 12.85 6.13
N ASN A 121 13.59 13.22 7.39
CA ASN A 121 14.68 13.41 8.36
C ASN A 121 15.25 12.05 8.85
N ASN A 122 16.14 12.10 9.84
CA ASN A 122 16.70 10.91 10.49
C ASN A 122 17.26 9.90 9.48
N ASN A 123 18.14 10.36 8.57
CA ASN A 123 18.76 9.55 7.52
C ASN A 123 17.74 8.81 6.63
N GLY A 124 16.62 9.46 6.31
CA GLY A 124 15.59 8.92 5.45
C GLY A 124 14.58 7.98 6.13
N LEU A 125 14.65 7.84 7.45
CA LEU A 125 13.75 6.98 8.21
C LEU A 125 12.48 7.71 8.70
N GLY A 126 12.53 9.05 8.71
CA GLY A 126 11.48 9.89 9.30
C GLY A 126 11.55 9.94 10.83
N ALA A 127 10.50 10.44 11.48
CA ALA A 127 10.44 10.54 12.93
C ALA A 127 10.52 9.16 13.59
N PRO A 128 11.16 9.03 14.76
CA PRO A 128 11.18 7.79 15.52
C PRO A 128 9.76 7.34 15.90
N VAL A 129 9.54 6.04 15.87
CA VAL A 129 8.26 5.43 16.30
C VAL A 129 8.51 4.38 17.38
N ASN A 130 7.54 4.24 18.28
CA ASN A 130 7.47 3.09 19.18
C ASN A 130 6.51 2.05 18.55
N PRO A 131 6.99 0.86 18.15
CA PRO A 131 6.14 -0.15 17.50
C PRO A 131 5.01 -0.61 18.41
N VAL A 132 3.78 -0.33 18.00
CA VAL A 132 2.55 -0.66 18.78
C VAL A 132 1.54 -1.48 17.96
N GLY A 133 1.95 -1.97 16.78
CA GLY A 133 1.08 -2.71 15.88
C GLY A 133 0.44 -1.85 14.78
N LEU A 134 0.64 -0.52 14.80
CA LEU A 134 0.27 0.37 13.70
C LEU A 134 1.32 0.33 12.59
N ILE A 135 0.89 0.63 11.36
CA ILE A 135 1.73 0.68 10.16
C ILE A 135 2.25 2.12 10.01
N VAL A 136 3.55 2.26 9.80
CA VAL A 136 4.19 3.55 9.50
C VAL A 136 3.84 3.98 8.07
N SER A 137 3.44 5.24 7.89
CA SER A 137 3.36 5.91 6.59
C SER A 137 4.42 7.02 6.56
N ALA A 138 5.35 6.93 5.64
CA ALA A 138 6.42 7.94 5.52
C ALA A 138 5.88 9.25 4.95
N PHE A 139 4.96 9.14 4.02
CA PHE A 139 4.27 10.27 3.38
C PHE A 139 2.76 10.17 3.56
N ARG A 140 2.08 11.28 3.33
CA ARG A 140 0.61 11.41 3.36
C ARG A 140 0.05 11.31 1.93
N PRO A 141 -1.27 11.05 1.77
CA PRO A 141 -1.93 11.11 0.46
C PRO A 141 -1.81 12.45 -0.28
N SER A 142 -1.31 13.49 0.38
CA SER A 142 -0.95 14.80 -0.18
C SER A 142 0.50 14.90 -0.64
N ASP A 143 1.22 13.78 -0.63
CA ASP A 143 2.62 13.66 -1.05
C ASP A 143 3.63 14.36 -0.13
N ASP A 144 3.19 14.79 1.05
CA ASP A 144 4.03 15.44 2.07
C ASP A 144 4.49 14.43 3.13
N ALA A 145 5.72 14.56 3.60
CA ALA A 145 6.26 13.78 4.71
C ALA A 145 5.41 13.88 5.97
N THR A 146 5.17 12.75 6.62
CA THR A 146 4.46 12.72 7.90
C THR A 146 5.31 13.25 9.04
N THR A 147 4.76 14.13 9.86
CA THR A 147 5.41 14.56 11.11
C THR A 147 5.35 13.44 12.16
N LEU A 148 4.18 12.81 12.30
CA LEU A 148 3.96 11.63 13.12
C LEU A 148 3.62 10.47 12.21
N GLN A 149 4.48 9.44 12.18
CA GLN A 149 4.44 8.42 11.13
C GLN A 149 3.29 7.41 11.26
N PHE A 150 2.60 7.32 12.40
CA PHE A 150 1.36 6.55 12.47
C PHE A 150 0.18 7.39 11.97
N LEU A 151 0.04 7.45 10.65
CA LEU A 151 -1.06 8.13 9.99
C LEU A 151 -2.37 7.37 10.22
N VAL A 152 -3.15 7.82 11.20
CA VAL A 152 -4.35 7.12 11.71
C VAL A 152 -5.39 6.85 10.62
N PRO A 153 -5.79 7.80 9.76
CA PRO A 153 -6.76 7.53 8.70
C PRO A 153 -6.32 6.43 7.73
N SER A 154 -5.04 6.42 7.34
CA SER A 154 -4.49 5.40 6.44
C SER A 154 -4.40 4.03 7.10
N ASN A 155 -4.17 3.95 8.41
CA ASN A 155 -4.23 2.70 9.16
C ASN A 155 -5.67 2.13 9.20
N PHE A 156 -6.72 2.96 9.39
CA PHE A 156 -8.12 2.52 9.22
C PHE A 156 -8.40 2.04 7.81
N PHE A 157 -7.84 2.71 6.79
CA PHE A 157 -7.99 2.29 5.41
C PHE A 157 -7.31 0.93 5.14
N ALA A 158 -6.13 0.68 5.73
CA ALA A 158 -5.46 -0.62 5.66
C ALA A 158 -6.32 -1.73 6.26
N VAL A 159 -6.91 -1.53 7.46
CA VAL A 159 -7.84 -2.48 8.09
C VAL A 159 -9.00 -2.82 7.16
N SER A 160 -9.67 -1.80 6.62
CA SER A 160 -10.80 -2.00 5.70
C SER A 160 -10.40 -2.74 4.43
N SER A 161 -9.23 -2.41 3.86
CA SER A 161 -8.72 -3.01 2.63
C SER A 161 -8.30 -4.48 2.83
N LEU A 162 -7.63 -4.79 3.94
CA LEU A 162 -7.26 -6.16 4.29
C LEU A 162 -8.48 -7.07 4.52
N LYS A 163 -9.54 -6.56 5.15
CA LYS A 163 -10.81 -7.30 5.31
C LYS A 163 -11.44 -7.62 3.96
N LYS A 164 -11.42 -6.68 3.00
CA LYS A 164 -11.91 -6.90 1.63
C LYS A 164 -11.06 -7.91 0.87
N ALA A 165 -9.73 -7.82 0.99
CA ALA A 165 -8.82 -8.80 0.41
C ALA A 165 -9.08 -10.21 0.96
N ALA A 166 -9.29 -10.36 2.27
CA ALA A 166 -9.62 -11.64 2.89
C ALA A 166 -10.92 -12.24 2.34
N GLU A 167 -11.95 -11.42 2.11
CA GLU A 167 -13.21 -11.88 1.52
C GLU A 167 -13.00 -12.41 0.10
N ILE A 168 -12.25 -11.69 -0.76
CA ILE A 168 -11.92 -12.15 -2.12
C ILE A 168 -11.14 -13.47 -2.07
N LEU A 169 -10.09 -13.53 -1.25
CA LEU A 169 -9.24 -14.72 -1.12
C LEU A 169 -10.03 -15.96 -0.69
N ASN A 170 -10.97 -15.82 0.25
CA ASN A 170 -11.82 -16.92 0.67
C ASN A 170 -12.84 -17.33 -0.40
N THR A 171 -13.48 -16.34 -1.03
CA THR A 171 -14.64 -16.58 -1.89
C THR A 171 -14.23 -16.96 -3.32
N VAL A 172 -13.22 -16.29 -3.85
CA VAL A 172 -12.79 -16.45 -5.26
C VAL A 172 -11.62 -17.42 -5.38
N ASN A 173 -10.56 -17.15 -4.62
CA ASN A 173 -9.32 -17.91 -4.75
C ASN A 173 -9.30 -19.20 -3.93
N GLN A 174 -10.23 -19.38 -2.99
CA GLN A 174 -10.26 -20.50 -2.03
C GLN A 174 -8.93 -20.65 -1.26
N ASN A 175 -8.26 -19.53 -1.01
CA ASN A 175 -6.98 -19.45 -0.31
C ASN A 175 -7.19 -19.01 1.15
N ALA A 176 -7.67 -19.96 1.97
CA ALA A 176 -7.99 -19.70 3.38
C ALA A 176 -6.77 -19.26 4.21
N GLU A 177 -5.57 -19.73 3.87
CA GLU A 177 -4.35 -19.38 4.59
C GLU A 177 -4.00 -17.89 4.41
N MET A 178 -3.97 -17.41 3.18
CA MET A 178 -3.68 -16.01 2.89
C MET A 178 -4.81 -15.08 3.37
N ALA A 179 -6.06 -15.52 3.26
CA ALA A 179 -7.21 -14.81 3.82
C ALA A 179 -7.09 -14.64 5.35
N LYS A 180 -6.63 -15.69 6.04
CA LYS A 180 -6.35 -15.63 7.47
C LYS A 180 -5.23 -14.64 7.79
N GLN A 181 -4.15 -14.62 7.01
CA GLN A 181 -3.07 -13.63 7.20
C GLN A 181 -3.58 -12.19 7.07
N CYS A 182 -4.43 -11.90 6.07
CA CYS A 182 -5.07 -10.60 5.92
C CYS A 182 -5.95 -10.26 7.13
N THR A 183 -6.75 -11.21 7.60
CA THR A 183 -7.66 -11.02 8.74
C THR A 183 -6.90 -10.78 10.04
N ASP A 184 -5.84 -11.56 10.28
CA ASP A 184 -5.02 -11.45 11.49
C ASP A 184 -4.31 -10.09 11.54
N LEU A 185 -3.72 -9.65 10.44
CA LEU A 185 -3.07 -8.34 10.35
C LEU A 185 -4.11 -7.21 10.50
N ALA A 186 -5.27 -7.31 9.86
CA ALA A 186 -6.35 -6.33 10.02
C ALA A 186 -6.79 -6.22 11.48
N LYS A 187 -6.95 -7.34 12.18
CA LYS A 187 -7.34 -7.39 13.60
C LYS A 187 -6.26 -6.79 14.51
N GLU A 188 -5.00 -7.06 14.23
CA GLU A 188 -3.88 -6.48 14.98
C GLU A 188 -3.86 -4.95 14.86
N VAL A 189 -3.91 -4.43 13.63
CA VAL A 189 -3.93 -2.98 13.38
C VAL A 189 -5.18 -2.33 13.98
N GLU A 190 -6.36 -2.96 13.84
CA GLU A 190 -7.61 -2.46 14.44
C GLU A 190 -7.53 -2.39 15.97
N THR A 191 -6.91 -3.39 16.60
CA THR A 191 -6.70 -3.41 18.05
C THR A 191 -5.77 -2.29 18.50
N ALA A 192 -4.69 -2.07 17.74
CA ALA A 192 -3.75 -0.97 18.00
C ALA A 192 -4.43 0.40 17.82
N LEU A 193 -5.24 0.57 16.76
CA LEU A 193 -6.03 1.79 16.54
C LEU A 193 -6.96 2.10 17.71
N LYS A 194 -7.72 1.10 18.18
CA LYS A 194 -8.62 1.26 19.33
C LYS A 194 -7.88 1.66 20.61
N LYS A 195 -6.66 1.18 20.79
CA LYS A 195 -5.87 1.44 22.00
C LYS A 195 -5.11 2.76 21.97
N TYR A 196 -4.59 3.16 20.79
CA TYR A 196 -3.62 4.26 20.70
C TYR A 196 -4.10 5.45 19.86
N ALA A 197 -5.17 5.31 19.10
CA ALA A 197 -5.65 6.34 18.18
C ALA A 197 -7.05 6.89 18.56
N THR A 198 -7.64 6.41 19.63
CA THR A 198 -8.90 6.93 20.18
C THR A 198 -8.63 7.68 21.47
N TYR A 199 -9.26 8.85 21.64
CA TYR A 199 -9.25 9.61 22.88
C TYR A 199 -10.52 9.27 23.68
N ASN A 200 -10.36 8.88 24.96
CA ASN A 200 -11.45 8.67 25.90
C ASN A 200 -11.59 9.88 26.82
#